data_ce814423a289b73c4825bee8cae2d71f
#
_entry.id   ce814423a289b73c4825bee8cae2d71f
#
_cell.length_a   1.000
_cell.length_b   1.000
_cell.length_c   1.000
_cell.angle_alpha   90.00
_cell.angle_beta   90.00
_cell.angle_gamma   90.00
#
_symmetry.space_group_name_H-M   'P 1'
#
loop_
_entity.id
_entity.type
_entity.pdbx_description
1 polymer ?
#
loop_
_entity_poly.entity_id
_entity_poly.type
_entity_poly.pdbx_seq_one_letter_code
_entity_poly.pdbx_strand_id
1 'polypeptide(L)'
;MAKAIRYWMRTAGITKDVPQKGVQLTELGQVIAKCDPYIEDVFTLWILHCNIASNFDQATTWNLFFNKMDLTSAFDREEMFAMENRLILEVTGEESISERSLRDDCTAILAMYSGKDDPGNDPEDKNISPFEELRLITRTGKNKFVKSRPMMNKLDSLVILFLLIDELNKKGSMQIDNTTDGDNMPGKLLNLNRVMVNDFLDDLQAKKYIVVNRTAGLDIIYPDQCKELDRVKILEKHYERGITS
;
A
#
# COMPACT_ATOMS: atom_id res chain seq x y z
N MET A 1 -24.41 -2.70 -0.07
CA MET A 1 -23.52 -1.57 -0.42
C MET A 1 -22.99 -0.83 0.82
N ALA A 2 -23.81 -0.26 1.72
CA ALA A 2 -23.35 0.51 2.88
C ALA A 2 -22.36 -0.25 3.83
N LYS A 3 -22.59 -1.55 4.08
CA LYS A 3 -21.69 -2.37 4.91
C LYS A 3 -20.30 -2.53 4.29
N ALA A 4 -20.21 -2.72 2.96
CA ALA A 4 -18.94 -2.84 2.27
C ALA A 4 -18.14 -1.52 2.29
N ILE A 5 -18.80 -0.38 2.06
CA ILE A 5 -18.16 0.94 2.15
C ILE A 5 -17.58 1.15 3.55
N ARG A 6 -18.37 0.90 4.60
CA ARG A 6 -17.91 1.02 5.99
C ARG A 6 -16.68 0.12 6.28
N TYR A 7 -16.72 -1.12 5.78
CA TYR A 7 -15.62 -2.06 5.93
C TYR A 7 -14.34 -1.51 5.28
N TRP A 8 -14.39 -1.10 4.01
CA TRP A 8 -13.23 -0.62 3.28
C TRP A 8 -12.69 0.71 3.81
N MET A 9 -13.56 1.63 4.23
CA MET A 9 -13.11 2.88 4.86
C MET A 9 -12.36 2.62 6.18
N ARG A 10 -12.78 1.61 6.94
CA ARG A 10 -12.08 1.21 8.16
C ARG A 10 -10.75 0.52 7.82
N THR A 11 -10.75 -0.41 6.88
CA THR A 11 -9.54 -1.12 6.43
C THR A 11 -8.48 -0.16 5.88
N ALA A 12 -8.91 0.86 5.14
CA ALA A 12 -8.05 1.93 4.62
C ALA A 12 -7.61 2.96 5.69
N GLY A 13 -8.05 2.81 6.93
CA GLY A 13 -7.68 3.70 8.03
C GLY A 13 -8.37 5.08 8.01
N ILE A 14 -9.40 5.27 7.16
CA ILE A 14 -10.16 6.54 7.09
C ILE A 14 -11.12 6.67 8.27
N THR A 15 -11.76 5.56 8.67
CA THR A 15 -12.74 5.55 9.76
C THR A 15 -12.39 4.54 10.84
N LYS A 16 -12.96 4.76 12.01
CA LYS A 16 -12.94 3.82 13.14
C LYS A 16 -14.32 3.74 13.78
N ASP A 17 -14.61 2.56 14.37
CA ASP A 17 -15.82 2.38 15.18
C ASP A 17 -15.54 2.82 16.61
N VAL A 18 -16.34 3.77 17.11
CA VAL A 18 -16.22 4.26 18.48
C VAL A 18 -17.44 3.77 19.27
N PRO A 19 -17.25 3.05 20.38
CA PRO A 19 -18.35 2.58 21.21
C PRO A 19 -19.32 3.71 21.53
N GLN A 20 -20.61 3.46 21.39
CA GLN A 20 -21.72 4.40 21.64
C GLN A 20 -21.78 5.66 20.73
N LYS A 21 -20.73 5.93 19.94
CA LYS A 21 -20.68 7.09 19.03
C LYS A 21 -20.76 6.70 17.55
N GLY A 22 -20.71 5.41 17.24
CA GLY A 22 -20.75 4.90 15.86
C GLY A 22 -19.47 5.10 15.08
N VAL A 23 -19.60 5.24 13.75
CA VAL A 23 -18.46 5.43 12.84
C VAL A 23 -17.98 6.87 12.92
N GLN A 24 -16.69 7.06 13.12
CA GLN A 24 -16.03 8.37 13.14
C GLN A 24 -14.79 8.36 12.22
N LEU A 25 -14.40 9.52 11.72
CA LEU A 25 -13.13 9.68 11.03
C LEU A 25 -11.97 9.46 12.01
N THR A 26 -10.91 8.83 11.55
CA THR A 26 -9.61 8.85 12.20
C THR A 26 -8.96 10.24 12.01
N GLU A 27 -7.85 10.53 12.67
CA GLU A 27 -7.09 11.75 12.42
C GLU A 27 -6.61 11.81 10.96
N LEU A 28 -6.11 10.70 10.42
CA LEU A 28 -5.76 10.56 9.01
C LEU A 28 -6.97 10.82 8.11
N GLY A 29 -8.12 10.23 8.42
CA GLY A 29 -9.37 10.45 7.69
C GLY A 29 -9.85 11.91 7.73
N GLN A 30 -9.61 12.62 8.83
CA GLN A 30 -9.94 14.05 8.93
C GLN A 30 -9.05 14.91 8.01
N VAL A 31 -7.76 14.62 7.94
CA VAL A 31 -6.83 15.31 7.03
C VAL A 31 -7.23 15.07 5.57
N ILE A 32 -7.50 13.81 5.19
CA ILE A 32 -7.95 13.48 3.83
C ILE A 32 -9.27 14.21 3.50
N ALA A 33 -10.27 14.11 4.38
CA ALA A 33 -11.57 14.77 4.16
C ALA A 33 -11.47 16.29 4.01
N LYS A 34 -10.45 16.90 4.62
CA LYS A 34 -10.20 18.35 4.52
C LYS A 34 -9.41 18.74 3.27
N CYS A 35 -8.39 17.96 2.92
CA CYS A 35 -7.41 18.35 1.90
C CYS A 35 -7.67 17.70 0.53
N ASP A 36 -8.19 16.48 0.51
CA ASP A 36 -8.48 15.70 -0.71
C ASP A 36 -9.79 14.90 -0.58
N PRO A 37 -10.94 15.58 -0.44
CA PRO A 37 -12.24 14.92 -0.17
C PRO A 37 -12.71 14.00 -1.29
N TYR A 38 -12.20 14.16 -2.50
CA TYR A 38 -12.56 13.36 -3.68
C TYR A 38 -11.51 12.29 -4.03
N ILE A 39 -10.40 12.22 -3.27
CA ILE A 39 -9.30 11.26 -3.47
C ILE A 39 -8.75 11.37 -4.89
N GLU A 40 -8.45 12.58 -5.33
CA GLU A 40 -7.88 12.89 -6.64
C GLU A 40 -6.34 12.94 -6.62
N ASP A 41 -5.73 13.13 -5.43
CA ASP A 41 -4.29 13.12 -5.26
C ASP A 41 -3.76 11.68 -5.24
N VAL A 42 -2.83 11.38 -6.14
CA VAL A 42 -2.19 10.06 -6.20
C VAL A 42 -1.46 9.70 -4.90
N PHE A 43 -0.98 10.69 -4.16
CA PHE A 43 -0.40 10.47 -2.84
C PHE A 43 -1.41 9.86 -1.87
N THR A 44 -2.65 10.38 -1.85
CA THR A 44 -3.74 9.80 -1.04
C THR A 44 -3.98 8.35 -1.41
N LEU A 45 -4.01 8.02 -2.72
CA LEU A 45 -4.18 6.65 -3.18
C LEU A 45 -3.06 5.72 -2.67
N TRP A 46 -1.80 6.20 -2.66
CA TRP A 46 -0.68 5.45 -2.10
C TRP A 46 -0.86 5.19 -0.60
N ILE A 47 -1.29 6.18 0.16
CA ILE A 47 -1.51 6.02 1.60
C ILE A 47 -2.64 5.01 1.89
N LEU A 48 -3.76 5.09 1.15
CA LEU A 48 -4.85 4.14 1.27
C LEU A 48 -4.41 2.72 0.91
N HIS A 49 -3.63 2.57 -0.17
CA HIS A 49 -3.03 1.30 -0.55
C HIS A 49 -2.15 0.74 0.58
N CYS A 50 -1.22 1.54 1.11
CA CYS A 50 -0.34 1.13 2.20
C CYS A 50 -1.14 0.63 3.42
N ASN A 51 -2.20 1.35 3.81
CA ASN A 51 -3.05 0.95 4.93
C ASN A 51 -3.79 -0.37 4.65
N ILE A 52 -4.37 -0.54 3.47
CA ILE A 52 -5.07 -1.77 3.09
C ILE A 52 -4.10 -2.95 3.03
N ALA A 53 -3.00 -2.81 2.31
CA ALA A 53 -2.04 -3.90 2.08
C ALA A 53 -1.23 -4.27 3.32
N SER A 54 -1.10 -3.38 4.30
CA SER A 54 -0.48 -3.70 5.60
C SER A 54 -1.45 -4.30 6.62
N ASN A 55 -2.76 -4.28 6.37
CA ASN A 55 -3.78 -4.70 7.33
C ASN A 55 -4.08 -6.20 7.21
N PHE A 56 -3.30 -7.03 7.90
CA PHE A 56 -3.50 -8.48 7.88
C PHE A 56 -4.88 -8.89 8.44
N ASP A 57 -5.34 -8.26 9.51
CA ASP A 57 -6.58 -8.68 10.20
C ASP A 57 -7.85 -8.43 9.38
N GLN A 58 -7.88 -7.37 8.57
CA GLN A 58 -9.06 -6.99 7.80
C GLN A 58 -8.92 -7.20 6.29
N ALA A 59 -7.71 -7.31 5.77
CA ALA A 59 -7.45 -7.50 4.36
C ALA A 59 -6.36 -8.56 4.13
N THR A 60 -6.54 -9.74 4.75
CA THR A 60 -5.56 -10.84 4.75
C THR A 60 -5.07 -11.16 3.34
N THR A 61 -5.97 -11.31 2.37
CA THR A 61 -5.61 -11.60 0.96
C THR A 61 -4.78 -10.48 0.34
N TRP A 62 -5.12 -9.19 0.55
CA TRP A 62 -4.28 -8.07 0.10
C TRP A 62 -2.89 -8.07 0.77
N ASN A 63 -2.86 -8.32 2.08
CA ASN A 63 -1.61 -8.35 2.82
C ASN A 63 -0.68 -9.46 2.30
N LEU A 64 -1.18 -10.67 2.14
CA LEU A 64 -0.40 -11.80 1.65
C LEU A 64 0.02 -11.61 0.20
N PHE A 65 -0.87 -11.10 -0.66
CA PHE A 65 -0.53 -10.79 -2.05
C PHE A 65 0.68 -9.87 -2.16
N PHE A 66 0.70 -8.75 -1.44
CA PHE A 66 1.80 -7.79 -1.53
C PHE A 66 3.04 -8.23 -0.77
N ASN A 67 2.91 -8.83 0.42
CA ASN A 67 4.05 -9.19 1.26
C ASN A 67 4.70 -10.53 0.94
N LYS A 68 3.92 -11.53 0.54
CA LYS A 68 4.39 -12.92 0.47
C LYS A 68 4.42 -13.50 -0.94
N MET A 69 3.58 -13.00 -1.85
CA MET A 69 3.59 -13.52 -3.22
C MET A 69 4.70 -12.87 -4.03
N ASP A 70 5.75 -13.65 -4.30
CA ASP A 70 6.80 -13.27 -5.25
C ASP A 70 6.42 -13.74 -6.67
N LEU A 71 5.75 -12.85 -7.39
CA LEU A 71 5.28 -13.09 -8.75
C LEU A 71 6.21 -12.35 -9.73
N THR A 72 7.33 -12.96 -10.04
CA THR A 72 8.30 -12.44 -11.01
C THR A 72 7.88 -12.67 -12.45
N SER A 73 6.95 -13.59 -12.70
CA SER A 73 6.40 -13.96 -14.00
C SER A 73 4.91 -13.61 -14.10
N ALA A 74 4.38 -13.67 -15.33
CA ALA A 74 2.95 -13.50 -15.54
C ALA A 74 2.15 -14.65 -14.91
N PHE A 75 1.06 -14.30 -14.24
CA PHE A 75 0.17 -15.23 -13.56
C PHE A 75 -1.27 -15.04 -14.02
N ASP A 76 -2.12 -16.03 -13.79
CA ASP A 76 -3.56 -15.91 -13.96
C ASP A 76 -4.30 -15.99 -12.61
N ARG A 77 -5.63 -15.90 -12.69
CA ARG A 77 -6.47 -15.89 -11.49
C ARG A 77 -6.40 -17.22 -10.72
N GLU A 78 -6.29 -18.35 -11.42
CA GLU A 78 -6.23 -19.67 -10.77
C GLU A 78 -4.87 -19.87 -10.09
N GLU A 79 -3.78 -19.43 -10.71
CA GLU A 79 -2.45 -19.44 -10.12
C GLU A 79 -2.41 -18.55 -8.86
N MET A 80 -2.99 -17.34 -8.94
CA MET A 80 -3.11 -16.45 -7.78
C MET A 80 -3.92 -17.10 -6.65
N PHE A 81 -5.10 -17.66 -6.98
CA PHE A 81 -5.94 -18.35 -6.00
C PHE A 81 -5.22 -19.51 -5.30
N ALA A 82 -4.54 -20.36 -6.07
CA ALA A 82 -3.80 -21.49 -5.53
C ALA A 82 -2.68 -21.06 -4.57
N MET A 83 -1.96 -19.99 -4.90
CA MET A 83 -0.91 -19.44 -4.04
C MET A 83 -1.49 -18.81 -2.77
N GLU A 84 -2.54 -17.98 -2.88
CA GLU A 84 -3.21 -17.36 -1.74
C GLU A 84 -3.80 -18.40 -0.78
N ASN A 85 -4.47 -19.42 -1.32
CA ASN A 85 -5.03 -20.50 -0.51
C ASN A 85 -3.95 -21.19 0.33
N ARG A 86 -2.80 -21.52 -0.28
CA ARG A 86 -1.67 -22.11 0.44
C ARG A 86 -1.12 -21.17 1.51
N LEU A 87 -0.90 -19.89 1.17
CA LEU A 87 -0.34 -18.92 2.10
C LEU A 87 -1.24 -18.67 3.29
N ILE A 88 -2.56 -18.55 3.08
CA ILE A 88 -3.51 -18.34 4.18
C ILE A 88 -3.49 -19.53 5.14
N LEU A 89 -3.59 -20.77 4.62
CA LEU A 89 -3.55 -21.97 5.44
C LEU A 89 -2.23 -22.09 6.23
N GLU A 90 -1.10 -21.75 5.57
CA GLU A 90 0.22 -21.78 6.20
C GLU A 90 0.36 -20.75 7.33
N VAL A 91 -0.15 -19.51 7.13
CA VAL A 91 0.02 -18.42 8.08
C VAL A 91 -1.02 -18.46 9.21
N THR A 92 -2.27 -18.84 8.92
CA THR A 92 -3.34 -18.89 9.92
C THR A 92 -3.38 -20.21 10.69
N GLY A 93 -2.83 -21.28 10.13
CA GLY A 93 -2.92 -22.63 10.69
C GLY A 93 -4.34 -23.25 10.60
N GLU A 94 -5.23 -22.63 9.80
CA GLU A 94 -6.56 -23.16 9.56
C GLU A 94 -6.50 -24.43 8.68
N GLU A 95 -7.43 -25.36 8.87
CA GLU A 95 -7.50 -26.58 8.04
C GLU A 95 -8.17 -26.34 6.69
N SER A 96 -9.04 -25.32 6.60
CA SER A 96 -9.74 -24.95 5.36
C SER A 96 -10.25 -23.52 5.43
N ILE A 97 -10.37 -22.89 4.26
CA ILE A 97 -10.97 -21.57 4.09
C ILE A 97 -12.08 -21.61 3.04
N SER A 98 -12.93 -20.59 3.04
CA SER A 98 -14.00 -20.46 2.05
C SER A 98 -13.41 -20.18 0.66
N GLU A 99 -13.36 -21.18 -0.23
CA GLU A 99 -12.91 -21.01 -1.62
C GLU A 99 -13.63 -19.86 -2.32
N ARG A 100 -14.94 -19.75 -2.13
CA ARG A 100 -15.74 -18.69 -2.75
C ARG A 100 -15.25 -17.31 -2.32
N SER A 101 -15.07 -17.09 -1.02
CA SER A 101 -14.60 -15.80 -0.50
C SER A 101 -13.21 -15.46 -1.03
N LEU A 102 -12.30 -16.43 -1.05
CA LEU A 102 -10.96 -16.21 -1.56
C LEU A 102 -10.94 -15.90 -3.07
N ARG A 103 -11.79 -16.58 -3.87
CA ARG A 103 -11.93 -16.27 -5.30
C ARG A 103 -12.50 -14.88 -5.54
N ASP A 104 -13.46 -14.46 -4.70
CA ASP A 104 -14.01 -13.11 -4.75
C ASP A 104 -12.94 -12.07 -4.41
N ASP A 105 -12.10 -12.32 -3.40
CA ASP A 105 -10.98 -11.45 -3.01
C ASP A 105 -9.92 -11.34 -4.12
N CYS A 106 -9.47 -12.47 -4.69
CA CYS A 106 -8.53 -12.47 -5.82
C CYS A 106 -9.08 -11.65 -7.00
N THR A 107 -10.38 -11.82 -7.30
CA THR A 107 -11.05 -11.04 -8.35
C THR A 107 -11.08 -9.56 -8.01
N ALA A 108 -11.35 -9.21 -6.76
CA ALA A 108 -11.39 -7.82 -6.30
C ALA A 108 -10.00 -7.16 -6.35
N ILE A 109 -8.94 -7.85 -5.94
CA ILE A 109 -7.55 -7.35 -6.07
C ILE A 109 -7.21 -7.03 -7.52
N LEU A 110 -7.45 -7.98 -8.44
CA LEU A 110 -7.16 -7.77 -9.85
C LEU A 110 -8.00 -6.64 -10.46
N ALA A 111 -9.29 -6.55 -10.11
CA ALA A 111 -10.15 -5.46 -10.56
C ALA A 111 -9.75 -4.09 -9.98
N MET A 112 -9.23 -4.07 -8.75
CA MET A 112 -8.81 -2.86 -8.05
C MET A 112 -7.55 -2.25 -8.68
N TYR A 113 -6.55 -3.06 -9.04
CA TYR A 113 -5.24 -2.58 -9.46
C TYR A 113 -4.95 -2.69 -10.96
N SER A 114 -5.69 -3.51 -11.73
CA SER A 114 -5.45 -3.68 -13.17
C SER A 114 -6.64 -3.36 -14.06
N GLY A 115 -7.72 -2.83 -13.46
CA GLY A 115 -8.96 -2.54 -14.17
C GLY A 115 -9.75 -3.77 -14.60
N LYS A 116 -10.93 -3.55 -15.16
CA LYS A 116 -11.78 -4.59 -15.74
C LYS A 116 -11.60 -4.61 -17.26
N ASP A 117 -11.39 -5.81 -17.84
CA ASP A 117 -11.57 -6.02 -19.25
C ASP A 117 -13.08 -6.18 -19.52
N ASP A 118 -13.68 -5.16 -20.02
CA ASP A 118 -15.00 -5.28 -20.65
C ASP A 118 -14.94 -4.68 -22.08
N PRO A 119 -14.66 -5.50 -23.09
CA PRO A 119 -14.52 -5.02 -24.47
C PRO A 119 -15.82 -4.48 -25.08
N GLY A 120 -16.94 -4.56 -24.35
CA GLY A 120 -18.28 -4.16 -24.80
C GLY A 120 -18.83 -2.89 -24.14
N ASN A 121 -18.15 -2.33 -23.14
CA ASN A 121 -18.65 -1.13 -22.45
C ASN A 121 -18.18 0.16 -23.13
N ASP A 122 -19.11 1.13 -23.17
CA ASP A 122 -18.84 2.50 -23.55
C ASP A 122 -17.66 3.03 -22.67
N PRO A 123 -16.70 3.75 -23.27
CA PRO A 123 -15.62 4.41 -22.51
C PRO A 123 -16.11 5.29 -21.35
N GLU A 124 -17.34 5.81 -21.45
CA GLU A 124 -17.98 6.64 -20.41
C GLU A 124 -18.51 5.82 -19.22
N ASP A 125 -18.79 4.52 -19.41
CA ASP A 125 -19.32 3.62 -18.38
C ASP A 125 -18.22 2.81 -17.63
N LYS A 126 -16.95 3.06 -17.92
CA LYS A 126 -15.84 2.39 -17.25
C LYS A 126 -15.77 2.84 -15.78
N ASN A 127 -16.31 2.02 -14.90
CA ASN A 127 -15.99 2.07 -13.47
C ASN A 127 -14.51 1.69 -13.27
N ILE A 128 -13.62 2.63 -13.60
CA ILE A 128 -12.17 2.48 -13.41
C ILE A 128 -11.88 2.66 -11.94
N SER A 129 -11.19 1.68 -11.34
CA SER A 129 -10.72 1.84 -9.97
C SER A 129 -9.62 2.91 -9.94
N PRO A 130 -9.65 3.89 -9.02
CA PRO A 130 -8.56 4.88 -8.91
C PRO A 130 -7.20 4.22 -8.60
N PHE A 131 -7.17 3.06 -7.95
CA PHE A 131 -5.93 2.33 -7.65
C PHE A 131 -5.22 1.77 -8.88
N GLU A 132 -5.88 1.71 -10.05
CA GLU A 132 -5.21 1.36 -11.32
C GLU A 132 -4.10 2.36 -11.66
N GLU A 133 -4.23 3.61 -11.23
CA GLU A 133 -3.22 4.64 -11.42
C GLU A 133 -1.88 4.31 -10.75
N LEU A 134 -1.88 3.52 -9.67
CA LEU A 134 -0.67 3.07 -8.97
C LEU A 134 0.16 2.08 -9.79
N ARG A 135 -0.44 1.40 -10.78
CA ARG A 135 0.19 0.44 -11.68
C ARG A 135 0.94 -0.69 -10.98
N LEU A 136 0.45 -1.14 -9.83
CA LEU A 136 1.06 -2.24 -9.07
C LEU A 136 0.78 -3.61 -9.66
N ILE A 137 -0.29 -3.72 -10.45
CA ILE A 137 -0.62 -4.91 -11.24
C ILE A 137 -0.93 -4.44 -12.65
N THR A 138 -0.32 -5.07 -13.64
CA THR A 138 -0.56 -4.77 -15.06
C THR A 138 -1.07 -6.02 -15.76
N ARG A 139 -2.08 -5.83 -16.61
CA ARG A 139 -2.58 -6.89 -17.47
C ARG A 139 -1.69 -7.00 -18.70
N THR A 140 -1.22 -8.22 -19.01
CA THR A 140 -0.32 -8.50 -20.15
C THR A 140 -0.99 -9.28 -21.26
N GLY A 141 -2.24 -9.73 -21.06
CA GLY A 141 -3.01 -10.49 -22.05
C GLY A 141 -4.39 -10.86 -21.51
N LYS A 142 -5.13 -11.66 -22.26
CA LYS A 142 -6.42 -12.17 -21.83
C LYS A 142 -6.21 -13.07 -20.61
N ASN A 143 -6.63 -12.63 -19.42
CA ASN A 143 -6.49 -13.34 -18.14
C ASN A 143 -5.03 -13.53 -17.65
N LYS A 144 -4.05 -12.74 -18.09
CA LYS A 144 -2.69 -12.78 -17.55
C LYS A 144 -2.31 -11.42 -16.97
N PHE A 145 -1.67 -11.46 -15.82
CA PHE A 145 -1.30 -10.32 -14.99
C PHE A 145 0.16 -10.43 -14.56
N VAL A 146 0.79 -9.30 -14.26
CA VAL A 146 2.12 -9.23 -13.64
C VAL A 146 2.10 -8.24 -12.49
N LYS A 147 2.84 -8.53 -11.43
CA LYS A 147 3.18 -7.50 -10.43
C LYS A 147 4.15 -6.53 -11.08
N SER A 148 3.79 -5.25 -11.11
CA SER A 148 4.53 -4.20 -11.81
C SER A 148 5.15 -3.24 -10.83
N ARG A 149 6.23 -2.59 -11.26
CA ARG A 149 6.85 -1.51 -10.50
C ARG A 149 6.10 -0.20 -10.78
N PRO A 150 5.90 0.64 -9.77
CA PRO A 150 5.28 1.94 -9.98
C PRO A 150 6.15 2.86 -10.83
N MET A 151 5.53 3.90 -11.40
CA MET A 151 6.28 5.00 -11.99
C MET A 151 6.93 5.82 -10.87
N MET A 152 8.27 5.91 -10.87
CA MET A 152 9.04 6.61 -9.83
C MET A 152 8.63 8.08 -9.66
N ASN A 153 8.28 8.75 -10.76
CA ASN A 153 7.84 10.15 -10.74
C ASN A 153 6.40 10.36 -10.20
N LYS A 154 5.65 9.30 -9.97
CA LYS A 154 4.30 9.31 -9.37
C LYS A 154 4.29 8.78 -7.93
N LEU A 155 5.44 8.45 -7.37
CA LEU A 155 5.60 7.97 -6.00
C LEU A 155 6.45 8.96 -5.22
N ASP A 156 5.84 9.69 -4.29
CA ASP A 156 6.56 10.63 -3.41
C ASP A 156 7.34 9.84 -2.34
N SER A 157 8.55 10.28 -2.03
CA SER A 157 9.36 9.72 -0.93
C SER A 157 8.68 9.79 0.44
N LEU A 158 7.72 10.70 0.63
CA LEU A 158 6.91 10.74 1.86
C LEU A 158 6.04 9.48 2.02
N VAL A 159 5.66 8.77 0.94
CA VAL A 159 4.99 7.46 1.04
C VAL A 159 5.93 6.42 1.65
N ILE A 160 7.22 6.47 1.27
CA ILE A 160 8.25 5.60 1.87
C ILE A 160 8.39 5.94 3.36
N LEU A 161 8.53 7.23 3.69
CA LEU A 161 8.63 7.67 5.08
C LEU A 161 7.39 7.25 5.90
N PHE A 162 6.18 7.34 5.34
CA PHE A 162 4.93 6.90 5.97
C PHE A 162 4.98 5.43 6.41
N LEU A 163 5.58 4.56 5.60
CA LEU A 163 5.73 3.14 5.94
C LEU A 163 6.82 2.89 6.99
N LEU A 164 7.85 3.73 7.06
CA LEU A 164 8.99 3.55 7.95
C LEU A 164 8.83 4.23 9.30
N ILE A 165 8.01 5.29 9.39
CA ILE A 165 8.04 6.23 10.51
C ILE A 165 7.75 5.61 11.87
N ASP A 166 6.76 4.71 11.96
CA ASP A 166 6.38 4.10 13.22
C ASP A 166 7.50 3.23 13.77
N GLU A 167 8.15 2.44 12.89
CA GLU A 167 9.25 1.59 13.30
C GLU A 167 10.51 2.39 13.62
N LEU A 168 10.82 3.42 12.84
CA LEU A 168 11.93 4.33 13.11
C LEU A 168 11.76 5.05 14.44
N ASN A 169 10.57 5.56 14.74
CA ASN A 169 10.28 6.23 16.01
C ASN A 169 10.35 5.27 17.20
N LYS A 170 9.91 4.01 17.00
CA LYS A 170 9.93 2.99 18.05
C LYS A 170 11.32 2.44 18.34
N LYS A 171 12.11 2.14 17.29
CA LYS A 171 13.42 1.45 17.41
C LYS A 171 14.61 2.40 17.39
N GLY A 172 14.44 3.62 16.89
CA GLY A 172 15.51 4.60 16.71
C GLY A 172 16.45 4.32 15.52
N SER A 173 16.33 3.16 14.87
CA SER A 173 17.09 2.80 13.67
C SER A 173 16.46 1.61 12.97
N MET A 174 16.83 1.39 11.69
CA MET A 174 16.37 0.26 10.90
C MET A 174 17.44 -0.16 9.90
N GLN A 175 17.59 -1.47 9.66
CA GLN A 175 18.44 -2.01 8.59
C GLN A 175 17.84 -1.68 7.23
N ILE A 176 18.66 -1.26 6.25
CA ILE A 176 18.21 -0.95 4.89
C ILE A 176 17.58 -2.21 4.24
N ASP A 177 18.14 -3.39 4.44
CA ASP A 177 17.58 -4.63 3.91
C ASP A 177 16.14 -4.86 4.38
N ASN A 178 15.81 -4.51 5.62
CA ASN A 178 14.44 -4.62 6.12
C ASN A 178 13.46 -3.72 5.34
N THR A 179 13.90 -2.57 4.84
CA THR A 179 13.04 -1.68 4.03
C THR A 179 12.67 -2.27 2.67
N THR A 180 13.48 -3.21 2.16
CA THR A 180 13.23 -3.92 0.91
C THR A 180 12.49 -5.25 1.14
N ASP A 181 12.94 -6.06 2.09
CA ASP A 181 12.54 -7.46 2.23
C ASP A 181 11.58 -7.71 3.40
N GLY A 182 11.45 -6.75 4.31
CA GLY A 182 10.56 -6.83 5.47
C GLY A 182 9.07 -6.78 5.09
N ASP A 183 8.24 -7.44 5.90
CA ASP A 183 6.80 -7.38 5.77
C ASP A 183 6.30 -5.97 6.07
N ASN A 184 5.31 -5.52 5.32
CA ASN A 184 4.71 -4.18 5.39
C ASN A 184 5.70 -3.04 5.11
N MET A 185 6.84 -3.35 4.49
CA MET A 185 7.87 -2.39 4.13
C MET A 185 7.77 -1.95 2.64
N PRO A 186 8.39 -0.83 2.28
CA PRO A 186 8.27 -0.25 0.94
C PRO A 186 8.56 -1.23 -0.20
N GLY A 187 9.60 -2.05 -0.08
CA GLY A 187 9.96 -3.01 -1.14
C GLY A 187 8.82 -3.97 -1.46
N LYS A 188 8.15 -4.49 -0.44
CA LYS A 188 7.04 -5.45 -0.59
C LYS A 188 5.75 -4.76 -1.01
N LEU A 189 5.29 -3.78 -0.24
CA LEU A 189 3.99 -3.15 -0.49
C LEU A 189 3.93 -2.39 -1.81
N LEU A 190 5.04 -1.76 -2.21
CA LEU A 190 5.08 -0.91 -3.39
C LEU A 190 5.77 -1.58 -4.59
N ASN A 191 6.06 -2.87 -4.54
CA ASN A 191 6.78 -3.63 -5.56
C ASN A 191 8.13 -2.98 -5.96
N LEU A 192 8.86 -2.39 -5.00
CA LEU A 192 10.15 -1.75 -5.25
C LEU A 192 11.29 -2.74 -5.11
N ASN A 193 12.27 -2.66 -6.00
CA ASN A 193 13.52 -3.36 -5.80
C ASN A 193 14.49 -2.54 -4.91
N ARG A 194 15.61 -3.17 -4.51
CA ARG A 194 16.61 -2.54 -3.64
C ARG A 194 17.16 -1.21 -4.19
N VAL A 195 17.35 -1.10 -5.50
CA VAL A 195 17.85 0.13 -6.13
C VAL A 195 16.83 1.25 -5.96
N MET A 196 15.58 1.00 -6.30
CA MET A 196 14.50 1.99 -6.17
C MET A 196 14.28 2.41 -4.71
N VAL A 197 14.33 1.45 -3.77
CA VAL A 197 14.25 1.78 -2.33
C VAL A 197 15.41 2.68 -1.92
N ASN A 198 16.65 2.38 -2.34
CA ASN A 198 17.81 3.21 -2.03
C ASN A 198 17.69 4.62 -2.61
N ASP A 199 17.16 4.77 -3.85
CA ASP A 199 16.94 6.09 -4.46
C ASP A 199 15.99 6.95 -3.61
N PHE A 200 14.90 6.34 -3.08
CA PHE A 200 14.00 7.03 -2.16
C PHE A 200 14.63 7.35 -0.80
N LEU A 201 15.44 6.45 -0.25
CA LEU A 201 16.18 6.72 1.00
C LEU A 201 17.15 7.87 0.82
N ASP A 202 17.84 7.95 -0.32
CA ASP A 202 18.76 9.06 -0.63
C ASP A 202 18.00 10.39 -0.80
N ASP A 203 16.82 10.39 -1.40
CA ASP A 203 15.94 11.56 -1.48
C ASP A 203 15.46 12.00 -0.08
N LEU A 204 15.04 11.06 0.77
CA LEU A 204 14.66 11.35 2.16
C LEU A 204 15.83 11.92 2.97
N GLN A 205 17.05 11.40 2.76
CA GLN A 205 18.26 11.94 3.37
C GLN A 205 18.57 13.36 2.86
N ALA A 206 18.48 13.60 1.55
CA ALA A 206 18.68 14.93 0.97
C ALA A 206 17.68 15.95 1.55
N LYS A 207 16.44 15.52 1.83
CA LYS A 207 15.39 16.30 2.51
C LYS A 207 15.56 16.36 4.03
N LYS A 208 16.61 15.76 4.60
CA LYS A 208 16.93 15.70 6.04
C LYS A 208 15.87 15.01 6.92
N TYR A 209 15.09 14.10 6.37
CA TYR A 209 14.17 13.32 7.17
C TYR A 209 14.88 12.19 7.91
N ILE A 210 15.85 11.56 7.27
CA ILE A 210 16.62 10.44 7.80
C ILE A 210 18.12 10.65 7.54
N VAL A 211 18.94 9.89 8.27
CA VAL A 211 20.37 9.70 7.98
C VAL A 211 20.58 8.27 7.51
N VAL A 212 21.21 8.09 6.37
CA VAL A 212 21.56 6.76 5.81
C VAL A 212 23.04 6.52 6.04
N ASN A 213 23.37 5.47 6.78
CA ASN A 213 24.75 5.05 7.03
C ASN A 213 25.06 3.75 6.29
N ARG A 214 25.94 3.83 5.29
CA ARG A 214 26.41 2.69 4.48
C ARG A 214 27.91 2.39 4.73
N THR A 215 28.46 2.84 5.86
CA THR A 215 29.89 2.72 6.17
C THR A 215 30.18 1.33 6.77
N ALA A 216 31.24 0.68 6.30
CA ALA A 216 31.77 -0.56 6.86
C ALA A 216 30.74 -1.73 6.95
N GLY A 217 29.79 -1.81 6.01
CA GLY A 217 28.76 -2.86 6.00
C GLY A 217 27.64 -2.62 6.99
N LEU A 218 27.56 -1.45 7.61
CA LEU A 218 26.43 -0.99 8.41
C LEU A 218 25.42 -0.32 7.47
N ASP A 219 24.52 -1.09 6.90
CA ASP A 219 23.43 -0.57 6.06
C ASP A 219 22.24 -0.20 6.95
N ILE A 220 22.34 0.94 7.66
CA ILE A 220 21.37 1.37 8.69
C ILE A 220 20.84 2.77 8.38
N ILE A 221 19.55 2.98 8.58
CA ILE A 221 18.90 4.28 8.59
C ILE A 221 18.55 4.69 10.01
N TYR A 222 18.69 6.00 10.27
CA TYR A 222 18.32 6.65 11.52
C TYR A 222 17.36 7.80 11.25
N PRO A 223 16.40 8.06 12.16
CA PRO A 223 15.57 9.26 12.05
C PRO A 223 16.40 10.54 12.29
N ASP A 224 16.16 11.58 11.49
CA ASP A 224 16.71 12.92 11.68
C ASP A 224 15.54 13.88 12.00
N GLN A 225 15.17 14.78 11.12
CA GLN A 225 14.04 15.71 11.35
C GLN A 225 12.66 15.01 11.35
N CYS A 226 12.60 13.74 10.96
CA CYS A 226 11.34 12.98 11.04
C CYS A 226 10.97 12.52 12.46
N LYS A 227 11.82 12.69 13.48
CA LYS A 227 11.55 12.26 14.88
C LYS A 227 10.25 12.83 15.48
N GLU A 228 9.84 14.01 15.01
CA GLU A 228 8.62 14.65 15.47
C GLU A 228 7.42 14.38 14.56
N LEU A 229 7.62 13.60 13.50
CA LEU A 229 6.56 13.21 12.57
C LEU A 229 5.90 11.91 12.99
N ASP A 230 4.66 11.80 12.66
CA ASP A 230 3.85 10.59 12.63
C ASP A 230 3.16 10.48 11.26
N ARG A 231 2.38 9.44 11.05
CA ARG A 231 1.68 9.23 9.79
C ARG A 231 0.77 10.37 9.40
N VAL A 232 0.09 10.99 10.37
CA VAL A 232 -0.84 12.09 10.11
C VAL A 232 -0.09 13.35 9.67
N LYS A 233 0.98 13.70 10.40
CA LYS A 233 1.83 14.84 10.07
C LYS A 233 2.53 14.70 8.71
N ILE A 234 2.84 13.48 8.28
CA ILE A 234 3.39 13.22 6.95
C ILE A 234 2.36 13.59 5.86
N LEU A 235 1.08 13.24 6.04
CA LEU A 235 0.02 13.66 5.14
C LEU A 235 -0.16 15.18 5.10
N GLU A 236 -0.23 15.80 6.27
CA GLU A 236 -0.35 17.27 6.37
C GLU A 236 0.81 17.94 5.62
N LYS A 237 2.02 17.46 5.80
CA LYS A 237 3.23 17.98 5.15
C LYS A 237 3.20 17.82 3.62
N HIS A 238 2.61 16.77 3.10
CA HIS A 238 2.41 16.61 1.66
C HIS A 238 1.45 17.68 1.12
N TYR A 239 0.28 17.83 1.72
CA TYR A 239 -0.72 18.77 1.23
C TYR A 239 -0.31 20.24 1.40
N GLU A 240 0.49 20.59 2.44
CA GLU A 240 1.04 21.92 2.60
C GLU A 240 1.95 22.34 1.43
N ARG A 241 2.69 21.40 0.82
CA ARG A 241 3.54 21.67 -0.35
C ARG A 241 2.75 22.07 -1.58
N GLY A 242 1.56 21.45 -1.78
CA GLY A 242 0.68 21.75 -2.92
C GLY A 242 0.04 23.14 -2.85
N ILE A 243 -0.01 23.77 -1.67
CA ILE A 243 -0.57 25.12 -1.48
C ILE A 243 0.47 26.22 -1.79
N THR A 244 1.75 25.88 -1.75
CA THR A 244 2.87 26.84 -1.91
C THR A 244 3.50 26.81 -3.30
N SER A 245 3.01 25.96 -4.23
CA SER A 245 3.42 25.88 -5.62
C SER A 245 2.34 26.42 -6.54
#